data_0f6bc2685b2bddc641ca685ea0f2693f
#
_entry.id   0f6bc2685b2bddc641ca685ea0f2693f
#
_cell.length_a   1.000
_cell.length_b   1.000
_cell.length_c   1.000
_cell.angle_alpha   90.00
_cell.angle_beta   90.00
_cell.angle_gamma   90.00
#
_symmetry.space_group_name_H-M   'P 1'
#
loop_
_entity.id
_entity.type
_entity.pdbx_description
1 polymer ?
#
loop_
_entity_poly.entity_id
_entity_poly.type
_entity_poly.pdbx_seq_one_letter_code
_entity_poly.pdbx_strand_id
1 'polypeptide(L)'
;MERLDKIISNRTGISRKDAKAAISAGKVTVSGKIIRSSDFKVGENDEIFLGCNKISGNAHIYIVLNKPKGYVSATEDPEQKTVIELVPPEFFRNGIFPAGRLDKDTTGLMIITDDGDFAHRILAPRKHVPKKYAVTIDLPVTDEMEAGFENGIELSDGICKSAKLLKTGDFTCEVTLSEGRYHQIKRMFGCFGAKVTELHRLSMGGFSLPEDLLPGECRELTNEELALIESKVNE
;
A
#
# COMPACT_ATOMS: atom_id res chain seq x y z
N MET A 1 3.92 9.77 22.33
CA MET A 1 4.97 9.09 23.13
C MET A 1 4.62 7.62 23.32
N GLU A 2 5.42 6.72 22.83
CA GLU A 2 5.22 5.27 22.87
C GLU A 2 6.23 4.59 23.83
N ARG A 3 5.92 3.38 24.31
CA ARG A 3 6.81 2.63 25.22
C ARG A 3 7.98 2.02 24.44
N LEU A 4 9.18 2.10 25.01
CA LEU A 4 10.43 1.61 24.39
C LEU A 4 10.36 0.10 24.08
N ASP A 5 9.80 -0.73 24.97
CA ASP A 5 9.67 -2.18 24.73
C ASP A 5 8.75 -2.49 23.53
N LYS A 6 7.70 -1.68 23.33
CA LYS A 6 6.79 -1.84 22.20
C LYS A 6 7.45 -1.41 20.89
N ILE A 7 8.14 -0.27 20.90
CA ILE A 7 8.87 0.24 19.75
C ILE A 7 9.92 -0.78 19.26
N ILE A 8 10.75 -1.30 20.17
CA ILE A 8 11.79 -2.27 19.79
C ILE A 8 11.15 -3.54 19.22
N SER A 9 10.14 -4.10 19.91
CA SER A 9 9.46 -5.31 19.45
C SER A 9 8.86 -5.13 18.06
N ASN A 10 8.16 -4.03 17.82
CA ASN A 10 7.49 -3.77 16.54
C ASN A 10 8.49 -3.55 15.40
N ARG A 11 9.60 -2.84 15.67
CA ARG A 11 10.53 -2.41 14.63
C ARG A 11 11.65 -3.40 14.33
N THR A 12 11.90 -4.38 15.21
CA THR A 12 12.99 -5.36 15.05
C THR A 12 12.50 -6.79 14.87
N GLY A 13 11.19 -7.03 14.98
CA GLY A 13 10.61 -8.38 14.90
C GLY A 13 10.85 -9.27 16.13
N ILE A 14 11.64 -8.85 17.14
CA ILE A 14 11.83 -9.64 18.36
C ILE A 14 10.60 -9.59 19.27
N SER A 15 10.42 -10.61 20.12
CA SER A 15 9.30 -10.62 21.06
C SER A 15 9.39 -9.47 22.07
N ARG A 16 8.25 -9.01 22.61
CA ARG A 16 8.26 -8.02 23.71
C ARG A 16 9.05 -8.48 24.94
N LYS A 17 9.13 -9.80 25.17
CA LYS A 17 9.94 -10.39 26.24
C LYS A 17 11.43 -10.16 25.98
N ASP A 18 11.87 -10.43 24.76
CA ASP A 18 13.26 -10.25 24.36
C ASP A 18 13.65 -8.76 24.28
N ALA A 19 12.73 -7.91 23.83
CA ALA A 19 12.92 -6.46 23.88
C ALA A 19 13.14 -5.96 25.33
N LYS A 20 12.32 -6.41 26.29
CA LYS A 20 12.48 -6.09 27.71
C LYS A 20 13.84 -6.59 28.25
N ALA A 21 14.23 -7.81 27.88
CA ALA A 21 15.52 -8.38 28.29
C ALA A 21 16.70 -7.55 27.73
N ALA A 22 16.65 -7.16 26.46
CA ALA A 22 17.67 -6.31 25.83
C ALA A 22 17.78 -4.93 26.51
N ILE A 23 16.63 -4.29 26.83
CA ILE A 23 16.59 -3.01 27.54
C ILE A 23 17.21 -3.14 28.93
N SER A 24 16.78 -4.15 29.73
CA SER A 24 17.30 -4.37 31.08
C SER A 24 18.80 -4.69 31.07
N ALA A 25 19.29 -5.39 30.05
CA ALA A 25 20.71 -5.68 29.87
C ALA A 25 21.53 -4.43 29.44
N GLY A 26 20.90 -3.28 29.22
CA GLY A 26 21.57 -2.04 28.81
C GLY A 26 22.05 -2.04 27.36
N LYS A 27 21.50 -2.91 26.51
CA LYS A 27 21.83 -2.97 25.06
C LYS A 27 21.11 -1.90 24.25
N VAL A 28 20.25 -1.09 24.89
CA VAL A 28 19.44 -0.08 24.19
C VAL A 28 19.86 1.32 24.62
N THR A 29 20.07 2.18 23.66
CA THR A 29 20.27 3.62 23.90
C THR A 29 19.16 4.42 23.26
N VAL A 30 18.75 5.52 23.92
CA VAL A 30 17.82 6.51 23.40
C VAL A 30 18.53 7.86 23.47
N SER A 31 18.67 8.52 22.32
CA SER A 31 19.39 9.81 22.20
C SER A 31 20.75 9.79 22.91
N GLY A 32 21.52 8.70 22.69
CA GLY A 32 22.87 8.47 23.23
C GLY A 32 22.93 8.01 24.70
N LYS A 33 21.80 7.88 25.40
CA LYS A 33 21.74 7.43 26.81
C LYS A 33 21.27 6.00 26.91
N ILE A 34 21.96 5.16 27.70
CA ILE A 34 21.53 3.77 27.99
C ILE A 34 20.24 3.82 28.82
N ILE A 35 19.19 3.21 28.31
CA ILE A 35 17.91 3.05 29.00
C ILE A 35 17.76 1.61 29.50
N ARG A 36 17.38 1.45 30.77
CA ARG A 36 17.13 0.14 31.38
C ARG A 36 15.67 -0.09 31.79
N SER A 37 14.81 0.93 31.66
CA SER A 37 13.38 0.85 31.92
C SER A 37 12.60 0.54 30.64
N SER A 38 11.93 -0.59 30.61
CA SER A 38 11.20 -1.06 29.42
C SER A 38 9.94 -0.21 29.12
N ASP A 39 9.43 0.52 30.10
CA ASP A 39 8.29 1.42 29.99
C ASP A 39 8.68 2.87 29.69
N PHE A 40 9.97 3.13 29.50
CA PHE A 40 10.46 4.44 29.09
C PHE A 40 9.67 4.97 27.89
N LYS A 41 9.25 6.22 27.95
CA LYS A 41 8.47 6.88 26.91
C LYS A 41 9.39 7.60 25.94
N VAL A 42 9.39 7.12 24.70
CA VAL A 42 10.19 7.69 23.61
C VAL A 42 9.44 8.83 22.94
N GLY A 43 10.12 9.94 22.68
CA GLY A 43 9.62 11.07 21.90
C GLY A 43 9.77 10.84 20.38
N GLU A 44 9.14 11.71 19.60
CA GLU A 44 9.14 11.60 18.14
C GLU A 44 10.53 11.77 17.50
N ASN A 45 11.38 12.60 18.12
CA ASN A 45 12.73 12.92 17.63
C ASN A 45 13.84 12.10 18.32
N ASP A 46 13.49 11.14 19.18
CA ASP A 46 14.47 10.33 19.87
C ASP A 46 15.10 9.30 18.96
N GLU A 47 16.42 9.26 18.91
CA GLU A 47 17.16 8.22 18.21
C GLU A 47 17.32 6.99 19.10
N ILE A 48 16.90 5.84 18.61
CA ILE A 48 16.98 4.57 19.34
C ILE A 48 18.01 3.67 18.65
N PHE A 49 18.87 3.03 19.47
CA PHE A 49 19.80 2.01 19.00
C PHE A 49 19.64 0.73 19.84
N LEU A 50 19.69 -0.42 19.16
CA LEU A 50 19.86 -1.73 19.80
C LEU A 50 21.25 -2.26 19.44
N GLY A 51 22.18 -2.22 20.39
CA GLY A 51 23.60 -2.40 20.11
C GLY A 51 24.11 -1.32 19.15
N CYS A 52 24.69 -1.73 18.02
CA CYS A 52 25.18 -0.81 16.97
C CYS A 52 24.10 -0.49 15.91
N ASN A 53 22.95 -1.15 15.95
CA ASN A 53 21.92 -0.98 14.92
C ASN A 53 20.97 0.15 15.32
N LYS A 54 20.86 1.17 14.46
CA LYS A 54 19.86 2.23 14.61
C LYS A 54 18.48 1.65 14.33
N ILE A 55 17.57 1.80 15.30
CA ILE A 55 16.15 1.48 15.09
C ILE A 55 15.52 2.73 14.50
N SER A 56 14.95 2.64 13.29
CA SER A 56 14.41 3.81 12.57
C SER A 56 13.43 4.62 13.44
N GLY A 57 13.54 5.94 13.36
CA GLY A 57 12.83 6.88 14.24
C GLY A 57 11.33 7.01 13.99
N ASN A 58 10.81 6.59 12.85
CA ASN A 58 9.40 6.74 12.49
C ASN A 58 8.51 5.79 13.29
N ALA A 59 7.38 6.31 13.79
CA ALA A 59 6.37 5.53 14.50
C ALA A 59 5.85 4.38 13.63
N HIS A 60 5.64 4.67 12.34
CA HIS A 60 5.15 3.73 11.34
C HIS A 60 6.10 3.61 10.16
N ILE A 61 5.99 2.50 9.42
CA ILE A 61 6.66 2.30 8.15
C ILE A 61 5.66 2.42 7.00
N TYR A 62 6.12 3.00 5.91
CA TYR A 62 5.34 3.14 4.69
C TYR A 62 6.19 2.74 3.51
N ILE A 63 5.79 1.68 2.83
CA ILE A 63 6.54 1.05 1.75
C ILE A 63 5.73 1.12 0.47
N VAL A 64 6.33 1.59 -0.62
CA VAL A 64 5.80 1.39 -1.96
C VAL A 64 6.39 0.10 -2.53
N LEU A 65 5.52 -0.76 -3.05
CA LEU A 65 5.88 -1.99 -3.76
C LEU A 65 5.33 -1.91 -5.18
N ASN A 66 6.15 -2.24 -6.17
CA ASN A 66 5.66 -2.57 -7.51
C ASN A 66 5.24 -4.05 -7.51
N LYS A 67 3.96 -4.30 -7.22
CA LYS A 67 3.44 -5.66 -7.10
C LYS A 67 3.52 -6.43 -8.41
N PRO A 68 4.21 -7.57 -8.48
CA PRO A 68 4.20 -8.46 -9.65
C PRO A 68 2.94 -9.33 -9.69
N LYS A 69 2.68 -10.00 -10.83
CA LYS A 69 1.66 -11.06 -10.92
C LYS A 69 2.01 -12.24 -10.00
N GLY A 70 0.98 -12.97 -9.56
CA GLY A 70 1.14 -14.22 -8.82
C GLY A 70 1.14 -14.10 -7.30
N TYR A 71 1.16 -12.90 -6.75
CA TYR A 71 1.11 -12.63 -5.31
C TYR A 71 -0.26 -12.13 -4.89
N VAL A 72 -0.78 -12.63 -3.77
CA VAL A 72 -2.04 -12.14 -3.19
C VAL A 72 -1.79 -10.97 -2.23
N SER A 73 -2.73 -10.03 -2.18
CA SER A 73 -2.69 -8.89 -1.26
C SER A 73 -3.20 -9.30 0.11
N ALA A 74 -2.41 -10.13 0.80
CA ALA A 74 -2.68 -10.62 2.16
C ALA A 74 -1.40 -10.52 2.99
N THR A 75 -1.56 -10.54 4.32
CA THR A 75 -0.43 -10.61 5.26
C THR A 75 0.13 -12.02 5.32
N GLU A 76 -0.77 -13.00 5.34
CA GLU A 76 -0.46 -14.44 5.36
C GLU A 76 -1.48 -15.18 4.48
N ASP A 77 -1.05 -16.25 3.83
CA ASP A 77 -1.92 -17.15 3.08
C ASP A 77 -1.30 -18.56 3.11
N PRO A 78 -2.06 -19.62 3.43
CA PRO A 78 -1.52 -20.98 3.57
C PRO A 78 -1.10 -21.63 2.24
N GLU A 79 -1.61 -21.15 1.10
CA GLU A 79 -1.42 -21.80 -0.20
C GLU A 79 -0.74 -20.90 -1.23
N GLN A 80 -0.79 -19.58 -1.05
CA GLN A 80 -0.38 -18.61 -2.04
C GLN A 80 0.67 -17.66 -1.50
N LYS A 81 1.62 -17.28 -2.37
CA LYS A 81 2.60 -16.25 -2.06
C LYS A 81 1.93 -14.91 -1.80
N THR A 82 2.34 -14.25 -0.73
CA THR A 82 1.80 -12.96 -0.33
C THR A 82 2.73 -11.81 -0.68
N VAL A 83 2.18 -10.61 -0.79
CA VAL A 83 2.97 -9.40 -1.05
C VAL A 83 3.95 -9.07 0.08
N ILE A 84 3.73 -9.60 1.29
CA ILE A 84 4.63 -9.39 2.44
C ILE A 84 5.95 -10.17 2.26
N GLU A 85 5.95 -11.29 1.56
CA GLU A 85 7.17 -12.06 1.24
C GLU A 85 8.14 -11.30 0.33
N LEU A 86 7.68 -10.25 -0.35
CA LEU A 86 8.52 -9.37 -1.19
C LEU A 86 9.20 -8.26 -0.39
N VAL A 87 8.83 -8.07 0.88
CA VAL A 87 9.41 -7.02 1.72
C VAL A 87 10.77 -7.46 2.25
N PRO A 88 11.87 -6.76 1.93
CA PRO A 88 13.18 -7.07 2.45
C PRO A 88 13.25 -7.01 3.97
N PRO A 89 14.16 -7.79 4.61
CA PRO A 89 14.26 -7.85 6.06
C PRO A 89 14.50 -6.49 6.74
N GLU A 90 15.19 -5.56 6.08
CA GLU A 90 15.45 -4.21 6.59
C GLU A 90 14.20 -3.35 6.74
N PHE A 91 13.17 -3.62 5.93
CA PHE A 91 11.86 -2.93 6.02
C PHE A 91 10.82 -3.74 6.78
N PHE A 92 11.12 -4.99 7.10
CA PHE A 92 10.16 -5.85 7.79
C PHE A 92 9.92 -5.39 9.21
N ARG A 93 8.63 -5.26 9.59
CA ARG A 93 8.16 -4.99 10.94
C ARG A 93 6.98 -5.89 11.28
N ASN A 94 6.82 -6.20 12.56
CA ASN A 94 5.63 -6.90 13.02
C ASN A 94 4.39 -6.05 12.76
N GLY A 95 3.39 -6.67 12.15
CA GLY A 95 2.10 -6.02 11.91
C GLY A 95 2.03 -5.20 10.64
N ILE A 96 3.01 -5.30 9.72
CA ILE A 96 2.86 -4.73 8.37
C ILE A 96 1.78 -5.48 7.59
N PHE A 97 1.04 -4.75 6.79
CA PHE A 97 -0.02 -5.28 5.95
C PHE A 97 -0.19 -4.43 4.67
N PRO A 98 -0.74 -4.99 3.59
CA PRO A 98 -1.02 -4.22 2.39
C PRO A 98 -2.19 -3.25 2.62
N ALA A 99 -1.97 -1.95 2.41
CA ALA A 99 -3.00 -0.92 2.45
C ALA A 99 -3.85 -0.97 1.18
N GLY A 100 -4.86 -1.80 1.20
CA GLY A 100 -5.72 -2.12 0.08
C GLY A 100 -5.33 -3.42 -0.63
N ARG A 101 -6.15 -3.79 -1.60
CA ARG A 101 -6.01 -5.05 -2.31
C ARG A 101 -5.89 -4.83 -3.80
N LEU A 102 -5.00 -5.59 -4.42
CA LEU A 102 -4.97 -5.88 -5.85
C LEU A 102 -5.19 -7.38 -6.03
N ASP A 103 -5.84 -7.76 -7.11
CA ASP A 103 -6.03 -9.17 -7.45
C ASP A 103 -4.66 -9.84 -7.67
N LYS A 104 -4.62 -11.16 -7.63
CA LYS A 104 -3.40 -11.95 -7.83
C LYS A 104 -2.71 -11.66 -9.17
N ASP A 105 -3.51 -11.42 -10.21
CA ASP A 105 -3.06 -11.12 -11.58
C ASP A 105 -2.91 -9.62 -11.87
N THR A 106 -3.38 -8.74 -10.99
CA THR A 106 -3.19 -7.29 -11.09
C THR A 106 -1.81 -6.89 -10.56
N THR A 107 -1.16 -5.97 -11.28
CA THR A 107 0.20 -5.51 -10.98
C THR A 107 0.25 -4.03 -10.58
N GLY A 108 1.42 -3.53 -10.23
CA GLY A 108 1.68 -2.10 -10.03
C GLY A 108 1.65 -1.64 -8.59
N LEU A 109 1.39 -0.37 -8.40
CA LEU A 109 1.54 0.34 -7.12
C LEU A 109 0.74 -0.31 -5.99
N MET A 110 1.44 -0.76 -4.96
CA MET A 110 0.88 -1.25 -3.70
C MET A 110 1.56 -0.52 -2.55
N ILE A 111 0.79 -0.12 -1.55
CA ILE A 111 1.33 0.42 -0.30
C ILE A 111 1.28 -0.68 0.76
N ILE A 112 2.38 -0.84 1.51
CA ILE A 112 2.48 -1.73 2.68
C ILE A 112 2.83 -0.85 3.88
N THR A 113 2.16 -1.03 5.00
CA THR A 113 2.37 -0.22 6.22
C THR A 113 1.93 -0.98 7.47
N ASP A 114 2.36 -0.52 8.65
CA ASP A 114 1.84 -0.91 9.96
C ASP A 114 0.88 0.15 10.55
N ASP A 115 0.55 1.21 9.78
CA ASP A 115 -0.36 2.29 10.17
C ASP A 115 -1.79 2.01 9.69
N GLY A 116 -2.63 1.49 10.59
CA GLY A 116 -4.04 1.24 10.29
C GLY A 116 -4.86 2.51 10.02
N ASP A 117 -4.53 3.60 10.69
CA ASP A 117 -5.24 4.89 10.53
C ASP A 117 -4.93 5.50 9.15
N PHE A 118 -3.68 5.47 8.72
CA PHE A 118 -3.29 5.89 7.37
C PHE A 118 -3.98 5.02 6.31
N ALA A 119 -3.89 3.68 6.45
CA ALA A 119 -4.54 2.77 5.52
C ALA A 119 -6.06 3.03 5.43
N HIS A 120 -6.71 3.24 6.57
CA HIS A 120 -8.13 3.60 6.60
C HIS A 120 -8.38 4.94 5.87
N ARG A 121 -7.53 5.96 6.06
CA ARG A 121 -7.69 7.26 5.39
C ARG A 121 -7.63 7.14 3.86
N ILE A 122 -6.67 6.38 3.31
CA ILE A 122 -6.49 6.26 1.85
C ILE A 122 -7.46 5.29 1.17
N LEU A 123 -8.06 4.38 1.96
CA LEU A 123 -9.01 3.38 1.44
C LEU A 123 -10.47 3.76 1.64
N ALA A 124 -10.77 4.64 2.59
CA ALA A 124 -12.15 5.01 2.92
C ALA A 124 -12.87 5.61 1.71
N PRO A 125 -14.05 5.08 1.30
CA PRO A 125 -14.78 5.56 0.12
C PRO A 125 -15.20 7.04 0.21
N ARG A 126 -15.28 7.59 1.43
CA ARG A 126 -15.58 9.01 1.68
C ARG A 126 -14.42 9.96 1.39
N LYS A 127 -13.19 9.47 1.39
CA LYS A 127 -11.99 10.27 1.13
C LYS A 127 -11.72 10.44 -0.36
N HIS A 128 -12.30 9.59 -1.22
CA HIS A 128 -12.20 9.66 -2.67
C HIS A 128 -10.76 9.73 -3.20
N VAL A 129 -9.82 9.04 -2.55
CA VAL A 129 -8.45 8.95 -3.07
C VAL A 129 -8.48 8.23 -4.42
N PRO A 130 -8.17 8.92 -5.54
CA PRO A 130 -8.24 8.32 -6.87
C PRO A 130 -7.17 7.24 -7.04
N LYS A 131 -7.47 6.25 -7.84
CA LYS A 131 -6.55 5.18 -8.24
C LYS A 131 -6.60 5.07 -9.75
N LYS A 132 -5.47 5.28 -10.40
CA LYS A 132 -5.36 5.19 -11.85
C LYS A 132 -4.75 3.85 -12.25
N TYR A 133 -5.31 3.26 -13.29
CA TYR A 133 -4.90 1.97 -13.82
C TYR A 133 -4.67 2.05 -15.33
N ALA A 134 -3.60 1.44 -15.82
CA ALA A 134 -3.48 1.04 -17.21
C ALA A 134 -4.21 -0.29 -17.40
N VAL A 135 -5.02 -0.37 -18.43
CA VAL A 135 -5.90 -1.52 -18.72
C VAL A 135 -5.73 -1.95 -20.16
N THR A 136 -5.56 -3.26 -20.38
CA THR A 136 -5.66 -3.88 -21.71
C THR A 136 -6.88 -4.79 -21.73
N ILE A 137 -7.68 -4.70 -22.78
CA ILE A 137 -8.89 -5.52 -22.99
C ILE A 137 -8.81 -6.27 -24.31
N ASP A 138 -9.63 -7.31 -24.46
CA ASP A 138 -9.66 -8.19 -25.65
C ASP A 138 -10.58 -7.67 -26.78
N LEU A 139 -11.31 -6.58 -26.57
CA LEU A 139 -12.13 -5.87 -27.56
C LEU A 139 -11.63 -4.44 -27.73
N PRO A 140 -11.91 -3.78 -28.86
CA PRO A 140 -11.59 -2.36 -29.03
C PRO A 140 -12.31 -1.48 -28.00
N VAL A 141 -11.58 -0.48 -27.48
CA VAL A 141 -12.15 0.55 -26.59
C VAL A 141 -13.07 1.45 -27.40
N THR A 142 -14.31 1.61 -26.95
CA THR A 142 -15.36 2.37 -27.64
C THR A 142 -15.82 3.59 -26.82
N ASP A 143 -16.39 4.59 -27.52
CA ASP A 143 -16.99 5.77 -26.88
C ASP A 143 -18.16 5.39 -25.95
N GLU A 144 -18.86 4.28 -26.23
CA GLU A 144 -19.90 3.74 -25.36
C GLU A 144 -19.34 3.29 -24.01
N MET A 145 -18.15 2.66 -24.00
CA MET A 145 -17.44 2.31 -22.76
C MET A 145 -17.07 3.57 -21.98
N GLU A 146 -16.51 4.60 -22.64
CA GLU A 146 -16.19 5.88 -21.97
C GLU A 146 -17.41 6.50 -21.32
N ALA A 147 -18.50 6.64 -22.07
CA ALA A 147 -19.77 7.18 -21.56
C ALA A 147 -20.35 6.34 -20.42
N GLY A 148 -20.27 5.01 -20.51
CA GLY A 148 -20.75 4.10 -19.47
C GLY A 148 -19.96 4.23 -18.17
N PHE A 149 -18.63 4.35 -18.25
CA PHE A 149 -17.78 4.58 -17.08
C PHE A 149 -18.09 5.92 -16.41
N GLU A 150 -18.29 6.98 -17.19
CA GLU A 150 -18.60 8.32 -16.68
C GLU A 150 -19.99 8.37 -16.00
N ASN A 151 -21.00 7.73 -16.57
CA ASN A 151 -22.34 7.72 -16.02
C ASN A 151 -22.52 6.76 -14.82
N GLY A 152 -21.55 5.87 -14.60
CA GLY A 152 -21.65 4.81 -13.61
C GLY A 152 -22.36 3.57 -14.17
N ILE A 153 -21.75 2.40 -13.94
CA ILE A 153 -22.21 1.10 -14.44
C ILE A 153 -22.92 0.36 -13.33
N GLU A 154 -24.09 -0.21 -13.62
CA GLU A 154 -24.80 -1.07 -12.69
C GLU A 154 -24.13 -2.46 -12.65
N LEU A 155 -23.64 -2.83 -11.48
CA LEU A 155 -23.11 -4.16 -11.18
C LEU A 155 -24.07 -4.90 -10.23
N SER A 156 -23.89 -6.20 -10.06
CA SER A 156 -24.74 -7.04 -9.20
C SER A 156 -24.81 -6.56 -7.73
N ASP A 157 -23.86 -5.77 -7.28
CA ASP A 157 -23.76 -5.17 -5.93
C ASP A 157 -24.08 -3.65 -5.93
N GLY A 158 -24.73 -3.16 -6.97
CA GLY A 158 -25.21 -1.79 -7.10
C GLY A 158 -24.43 -0.94 -8.11
N ILE A 159 -24.90 0.29 -8.33
CA ILE A 159 -24.34 1.22 -9.29
C ILE A 159 -22.94 1.67 -8.82
N CYS A 160 -21.95 1.61 -9.71
CA CYS A 160 -20.62 2.15 -9.50
C CYS A 160 -20.64 3.68 -9.48
N LYS A 161 -19.71 4.27 -8.72
CA LYS A 161 -19.44 5.70 -8.88
C LYS A 161 -18.94 5.98 -10.29
N SER A 162 -19.18 7.22 -10.77
CA SER A 162 -18.54 7.73 -11.96
C SER A 162 -17.03 7.47 -11.95
N ALA A 163 -16.53 7.03 -13.08
CA ALA A 163 -15.11 6.72 -13.29
C ALA A 163 -14.68 7.34 -14.64
N LYS A 164 -13.44 7.79 -14.72
CA LYS A 164 -12.89 8.31 -15.97
C LYS A 164 -12.21 7.18 -16.72
N LEU A 165 -12.61 6.97 -17.96
CA LEU A 165 -11.92 6.10 -18.91
C LEU A 165 -11.30 7.00 -19.99
N LEU A 166 -10.01 6.83 -20.25
CA LEU A 166 -9.29 7.55 -21.31
C LEU A 166 -8.68 6.54 -22.28
N LYS A 167 -9.12 6.52 -23.50
CA LYS A 167 -8.56 5.66 -24.54
C LYS A 167 -7.12 6.04 -24.84
N THR A 168 -6.19 5.09 -24.80
CA THR A 168 -4.76 5.27 -25.10
C THR A 168 -4.32 4.50 -26.34
N GLY A 169 -5.13 3.57 -26.81
CA GLY A 169 -4.93 2.78 -28.01
C GLY A 169 -6.18 1.97 -28.32
N ASP A 170 -6.17 1.17 -29.37
CA ASP A 170 -7.39 0.43 -29.77
C ASP A 170 -7.86 -0.54 -28.70
N PHE A 171 -6.95 -1.21 -28.01
CA PHE A 171 -7.25 -2.21 -26.95
C PHE A 171 -6.77 -1.76 -25.56
N THR A 172 -6.29 -0.52 -25.44
CA THR A 172 -5.70 -0.01 -24.20
C THR A 172 -6.35 1.28 -23.76
N CYS A 173 -6.50 1.44 -22.46
CA CYS A 173 -7.02 2.66 -21.85
C CYS A 173 -6.45 2.89 -20.45
N GLU A 174 -6.61 4.10 -19.95
CA GLU A 174 -6.44 4.42 -18.53
C GLU A 174 -7.80 4.54 -17.86
N VAL A 175 -7.94 3.95 -16.67
CA VAL A 175 -9.15 4.05 -15.85
C VAL A 175 -8.80 4.66 -14.50
N THR A 176 -9.53 5.72 -14.11
CA THR A 176 -9.41 6.35 -12.80
C THR A 176 -10.68 6.11 -11.99
N LEU A 177 -10.50 5.48 -10.82
CA LEU A 177 -11.58 5.16 -9.87
C LEU A 177 -11.38 5.89 -8.54
N SER A 178 -12.47 6.33 -7.90
CA SER A 178 -12.48 6.87 -6.52
C SER A 178 -12.99 5.89 -5.47
N GLU A 179 -13.27 4.65 -5.85
CA GLU A 179 -13.70 3.54 -5.00
C GLU A 179 -12.92 2.26 -5.33
N GLY A 180 -13.20 1.14 -4.68
CA GLY A 180 -12.55 -0.14 -4.96
C GLY A 180 -13.44 -1.29 -4.52
N ARG A 181 -14.29 -1.80 -5.42
CA ARG A 181 -15.10 -3.00 -5.21
C ARG A 181 -14.34 -4.23 -5.70
N TYR A 182 -14.81 -5.40 -5.30
CA TYR A 182 -14.24 -6.67 -5.74
C TYR A 182 -14.27 -6.78 -7.28
N HIS A 183 -13.10 -6.95 -7.88
CA HIS A 183 -12.89 -7.06 -9.33
C HIS A 183 -13.59 -5.95 -10.15
N GLN A 184 -13.66 -4.72 -9.63
CA GLN A 184 -14.52 -3.67 -10.16
C GLN A 184 -14.27 -3.39 -11.64
N ILE A 185 -13.03 -3.07 -12.04
CA ILE A 185 -12.68 -2.75 -13.45
C ILE A 185 -13.01 -3.94 -14.37
N LYS A 186 -12.67 -5.17 -13.96
CA LYS A 186 -12.96 -6.38 -14.74
C LYS A 186 -14.46 -6.57 -14.96
N ARG A 187 -15.27 -6.32 -13.93
CA ARG A 187 -16.74 -6.43 -13.99
C ARG A 187 -17.35 -5.31 -14.84
N MET A 188 -16.82 -4.08 -14.72
CA MET A 188 -17.29 -2.94 -15.51
C MET A 188 -17.09 -3.20 -17.01
N PHE A 189 -15.89 -3.63 -17.43
CA PHE A 189 -15.67 -4.03 -18.83
C PHE A 189 -16.51 -5.24 -19.25
N GLY A 190 -16.74 -6.18 -18.33
CA GLY A 190 -17.61 -7.34 -18.55
C GLY A 190 -19.05 -6.97 -18.93
N CYS A 191 -19.57 -5.83 -18.48
CA CYS A 191 -20.90 -5.32 -18.91
C CYS A 191 -20.95 -4.96 -20.40
N PHE A 192 -19.81 -4.69 -21.03
CA PHE A 192 -19.67 -4.46 -22.48
C PHE A 192 -19.20 -5.72 -23.24
N GLY A 193 -19.17 -6.88 -22.57
CA GLY A 193 -18.68 -8.12 -23.16
C GLY A 193 -17.17 -8.21 -23.29
N ALA A 194 -16.42 -7.22 -22.82
CA ALA A 194 -14.95 -7.18 -22.90
C ALA A 194 -14.31 -7.85 -21.68
N LYS A 195 -13.19 -8.54 -21.90
CA LYS A 195 -12.37 -9.15 -20.85
C LYS A 195 -11.09 -8.35 -20.64
N VAL A 196 -10.81 -7.97 -19.41
CA VAL A 196 -9.52 -7.37 -19.04
C VAL A 196 -8.44 -8.46 -19.08
N THR A 197 -7.43 -8.27 -19.92
CA THR A 197 -6.28 -9.17 -20.09
C THR A 197 -5.09 -8.72 -19.25
N GLU A 198 -4.91 -7.40 -19.09
CA GLU A 198 -3.89 -6.81 -18.22
C GLU A 198 -4.46 -5.66 -17.42
N LEU A 199 -4.03 -5.57 -16.16
CA LEU A 199 -4.43 -4.52 -15.24
C LEU A 199 -3.23 -4.12 -14.38
N HIS A 200 -2.84 -2.86 -14.48
CA HIS A 200 -1.67 -2.32 -13.79
C HIS A 200 -2.02 -1.01 -13.09
N ARG A 201 -1.84 -0.92 -11.77
CA ARG A 201 -2.10 0.31 -11.04
C ARG A 201 -0.93 1.27 -11.15
N LEU A 202 -1.16 2.39 -11.82
CA LEU A 202 -0.16 3.43 -12.08
C LEU A 202 0.01 4.37 -10.90
N SER A 203 -1.11 4.77 -10.23
CA SER A 203 -1.04 5.77 -9.16
C SER A 203 -2.12 5.59 -8.09
N MET A 204 -1.89 6.23 -6.95
CA MET A 204 -2.86 6.41 -5.86
C MET A 204 -2.74 7.84 -5.32
N GLY A 205 -3.85 8.59 -5.29
CA GLY A 205 -3.80 10.03 -5.04
C GLY A 205 -2.94 10.72 -6.10
N GLY A 206 -2.12 11.65 -5.69
CA GLY A 206 -1.13 12.32 -6.54
C GLY A 206 0.20 11.57 -6.67
N PHE A 207 0.36 10.40 -6.05
CA PHE A 207 1.60 9.62 -6.11
C PHE A 207 1.53 8.57 -7.22
N SER A 208 2.49 8.64 -8.15
CA SER A 208 2.68 7.67 -9.24
C SER A 208 3.72 6.63 -8.87
N LEU A 209 3.55 5.40 -9.39
CA LEU A 209 4.56 4.36 -9.26
C LEU A 209 5.88 4.86 -9.88
N PRO A 210 7.00 4.85 -9.13
CA PRO A 210 8.29 5.24 -9.69
C PRO A 210 8.70 4.34 -10.86
N GLU A 211 9.19 4.94 -11.95
CA GLU A 211 9.57 4.22 -13.17
C GLU A 211 10.80 3.32 -12.96
N ASP A 212 11.67 3.68 -12.01
CA ASP A 212 12.86 2.94 -11.63
C ASP A 212 12.60 1.79 -10.67
N LEU A 213 11.37 1.67 -10.12
CA LEU A 213 11.01 0.58 -9.23
C LEU A 213 10.54 -0.63 -10.04
N LEU A 214 11.38 -1.65 -10.18
CA LEU A 214 11.08 -2.83 -10.98
C LEU A 214 10.01 -3.73 -10.32
N PRO A 215 9.31 -4.60 -11.09
CA PRO A 215 8.32 -5.53 -10.54
C PRO A 215 8.92 -6.42 -9.45
N GLY A 216 8.31 -6.42 -8.26
CA GLY A 216 8.78 -7.13 -7.07
C GLY A 216 9.67 -6.30 -6.16
N GLU A 217 10.16 -5.16 -6.60
CA GLU A 217 10.94 -4.26 -5.77
C GLU A 217 10.07 -3.35 -4.92
N CYS A 218 10.63 -2.95 -3.78
CA CYS A 218 9.98 -2.01 -2.89
C CYS A 218 11.01 -1.08 -2.21
N ARG A 219 10.55 0.08 -1.75
CA ARG A 219 11.32 1.02 -0.92
C ARG A 219 10.43 1.77 0.05
N GLU A 220 11.03 2.43 1.03
CA GLU A 220 10.28 3.36 1.88
C GLU A 220 9.79 4.57 1.08
N LEU A 221 8.62 5.07 1.47
CA LEU A 221 8.05 6.33 1.00
C LEU A 221 8.62 7.51 1.79
N THR A 222 8.87 8.62 1.11
CA THR A 222 9.20 9.88 1.76
C THR A 222 7.95 10.56 2.34
N ASN A 223 8.13 11.55 3.20
CA ASN A 223 7.00 12.30 3.76
C ASN A 223 6.24 13.10 2.69
N GLU A 224 6.95 13.59 1.67
CA GLU A 224 6.37 14.28 0.52
C GLU A 224 5.49 13.32 -0.32
N GLU A 225 5.97 12.10 -0.55
CA GLU A 225 5.22 11.07 -1.27
C GLU A 225 3.97 10.63 -0.49
N LEU A 226 4.06 10.51 0.84
CA LEU A 226 2.89 10.23 1.68
C LEU A 226 1.84 11.32 1.58
N ALA A 227 2.26 12.60 1.57
CA ALA A 227 1.34 13.72 1.39
C ALA A 227 0.66 13.68 0.00
N LEU A 228 1.38 13.27 -1.04
CA LEU A 228 0.80 13.08 -2.39
C LEU A 228 -0.25 11.97 -2.41
N ILE A 229 -0.02 10.84 -1.71
CA ILE A 229 -1.00 9.74 -1.64
C ILE A 229 -2.30 10.20 -1.00
N GLU A 230 -2.23 11.03 0.06
CA GLU A 230 -3.42 11.55 0.74
C GLU A 230 -4.06 12.73 0.00
N SER A 231 -3.37 13.32 -0.98
CA SER A 231 -3.90 14.44 -1.75
C SER A 231 -5.04 14.00 -2.67
N LYS A 232 -6.06 14.83 -2.77
CA LYS A 232 -6.99 14.77 -3.89
C LYS A 232 -6.28 15.44 -5.07
N VAL A 233 -6.07 14.70 -6.15
CA VAL A 233 -5.68 15.35 -7.41
C VAL A 233 -6.85 16.23 -7.80
N ASN A 234 -6.68 17.54 -7.69
CA ASN A 234 -7.60 18.47 -8.32
C ASN A 234 -7.37 18.33 -9.84
N GLU A 235 -8.31 17.69 -10.56
CA GLU A 235 -8.39 17.71 -12.01
C GLU A 235 -8.72 19.10 -12.51
#